data_72453f22032fa3328681ef335b3bd788
#
_entry.id   72453f22032fa3328681ef335b3bd788
#
_cell.length_a   1.000
_cell.length_b   1.000
_cell.length_c   1.000
_cell.angle_alpha   90.00
_cell.angle_beta   90.00
_cell.angle_gamma   90.00
#
_symmetry.space_group_name_H-M   'P 1'
#
loop_
_entity.id
_entity.type
_entity.pdbx_description
1 polymer ?
#
loop_
_entity_poly.entity_id
_entity_poly.type
_entity_poly.pdbx_seq_one_letter_code
_entity_poly.pdbx_strand_id
1 'polypeptide(L)'
;MTSTHRSVWPVAAVVLGGFIGVAGVAHFVNPDFFDAIVPPWLPPGERFWTYASGVVELAIAPMLLVPRWRRIGGLAALALFVGVYPANLYMAWDWRDRTVAEQLVAYGRLPFQFVFIWLAWRISRHAAAPVRRSPSAP
;
A
#
# COMPACT_ATOMS: atom_id res chain seq x y z
N MET A 1 -16.30 -35.13 0.71
CA MET A 1 -16.51 -33.75 0.17
C MET A 1 -15.32 -32.91 0.62
N THR A 2 -14.30 -32.78 -0.23
CA THR A 2 -13.11 -31.95 0.03
C THR A 2 -13.47 -30.52 -0.36
N SER A 3 -13.80 -29.68 0.61
CA SER A 3 -13.98 -28.25 0.39
C SER A 3 -12.62 -27.64 0.03
N THR A 4 -12.41 -27.37 -1.24
CA THR A 4 -11.28 -26.56 -1.72
C THR A 4 -11.51 -25.11 -1.27
N HIS A 5 -11.06 -24.78 -0.06
CA HIS A 5 -10.97 -23.39 0.40
C HIS A 5 -10.02 -22.65 -0.54
N ARG A 6 -10.59 -21.98 -1.55
CA ARG A 6 -9.81 -21.06 -2.39
C ARG A 6 -9.23 -19.96 -1.50
N SER A 7 -7.92 -19.87 -1.44
CA SER A 7 -7.23 -18.82 -0.71
C SER A 7 -7.68 -17.45 -1.22
N VAL A 8 -8.07 -16.55 -0.31
CA VAL A 8 -8.48 -15.15 -0.66
C VAL A 8 -7.29 -14.24 -0.96
N TRP A 9 -6.08 -14.67 -0.61
CA TRP A 9 -4.88 -13.83 -0.69
C TRP A 9 -4.46 -13.45 -2.12
N PRO A 10 -4.65 -14.29 -3.15
CA PRO A 10 -4.42 -13.86 -4.53
C PRO A 10 -5.32 -12.70 -4.96
N VAL A 11 -6.58 -12.72 -4.56
CA VAL A 11 -7.53 -11.64 -4.86
C VAL A 11 -7.15 -10.38 -4.08
N ALA A 12 -6.83 -10.52 -2.79
CA ALA A 12 -6.36 -9.41 -1.96
C ALA A 12 -5.10 -8.75 -2.54
N ALA A 13 -4.15 -9.53 -3.07
CA ALA A 13 -2.95 -9.01 -3.71
C ALA A 13 -3.27 -8.22 -4.99
N VAL A 14 -4.19 -8.70 -5.82
CA VAL A 14 -4.62 -8.00 -7.04
C VAL A 14 -5.34 -6.70 -6.69
N VAL A 15 -6.24 -6.71 -5.72
CA VAL A 15 -6.97 -5.52 -5.28
C VAL A 15 -6.01 -4.48 -4.69
N LEU A 16 -5.11 -4.90 -3.81
CA LEU A 16 -4.12 -4.00 -3.21
C LEU A 16 -3.15 -3.45 -4.27
N GLY A 17 -2.69 -4.30 -5.21
CA GLY A 17 -1.82 -3.89 -6.31
C GLY A 17 -2.50 -2.88 -7.24
N GLY A 18 -3.78 -3.09 -7.57
CA GLY A 18 -4.58 -2.15 -8.34
C GLY A 18 -4.75 -0.80 -7.63
N PHE A 19 -5.06 -0.84 -6.32
CA PHE A 19 -5.20 0.36 -5.49
C PHE A 19 -3.89 1.17 -5.43
N ILE A 20 -2.76 0.50 -5.14
CA ILE A 20 -1.43 1.14 -5.09
C ILE A 20 -1.06 1.71 -6.47
N GLY A 21 -1.35 0.99 -7.57
CA GLY A 21 -1.08 1.45 -8.92
C GLY A 21 -1.86 2.72 -9.28
N VAL A 22 -3.16 2.77 -8.94
CA VAL A 22 -3.98 3.98 -9.13
C VAL A 22 -3.47 5.14 -8.29
N ALA A 23 -3.11 4.89 -7.03
CA ALA A 23 -2.51 5.90 -6.16
C ALA A 23 -1.19 6.43 -6.73
N GLY A 24 -0.33 5.53 -7.20
CA GLY A 24 0.93 5.90 -7.84
C GLY A 24 0.76 6.81 -9.05
N VAL A 25 -0.20 6.51 -9.95
CA VAL A 25 -0.56 7.40 -11.07
C VAL A 25 -1.08 8.74 -10.56
N ALA A 26 -1.93 8.73 -9.52
CA ALA A 26 -2.52 9.95 -8.96
C ALA A 26 -1.46 10.94 -8.44
N HIS A 27 -0.32 10.46 -7.94
CA HIS A 27 0.81 11.32 -7.52
C HIS A 27 1.36 12.19 -8.66
N PHE A 28 1.22 11.74 -9.91
CA PHE A 28 1.68 12.49 -11.09
C PHE A 28 0.56 13.33 -11.71
N VAL A 29 -0.69 12.90 -11.58
CA VAL A 29 -1.85 13.60 -12.17
C VAL A 29 -2.30 14.77 -11.28
N ASN A 30 -2.25 14.60 -9.96
CA ASN A 30 -2.63 15.64 -9.00
C ASN A 30 -1.59 15.75 -7.88
N PRO A 31 -0.36 16.17 -8.18
CA PRO A 31 0.72 16.20 -7.20
C PRO A 31 0.45 17.18 -6.04
N ASP A 32 -0.25 18.31 -6.29
CA ASP A 32 -0.52 19.32 -5.27
C ASP A 32 -1.32 18.77 -4.08
N PHE A 33 -2.22 17.83 -4.34
CA PHE A 33 -2.95 17.15 -3.26
C PHE A 33 -2.01 16.34 -2.35
N PHE A 34 -1.02 15.67 -2.94
CA PHE A 34 -0.06 14.85 -2.18
C PHE A 34 1.02 15.70 -1.51
N ASP A 35 1.44 16.82 -2.13
CA ASP A 35 2.37 17.77 -1.53
C ASP A 35 1.82 18.30 -0.19
N ALA A 36 0.52 18.60 -0.15
CA ALA A 36 -0.15 19.08 1.07
C ALA A 36 -0.13 18.09 2.25
N ILE A 37 0.23 16.83 2.01
CA ILE A 37 0.35 15.77 3.04
C ILE A 37 1.78 15.68 3.57
N VAL A 38 2.76 16.08 2.76
CA VAL A 38 4.18 16.02 3.15
C VAL A 38 4.51 17.19 4.07
N PRO A 39 5.22 16.96 5.19
CA PRO A 39 5.68 18.06 6.04
C PRO A 39 6.57 19.02 5.28
N PRO A 40 6.32 20.37 5.31
CA PRO A 40 7.06 21.34 4.50
C PRO A 40 8.54 21.51 4.92
N TRP A 41 8.87 21.07 6.13
CA TRP A 41 10.25 21.09 6.64
C TRP A 41 11.05 19.85 6.26
N LEU A 42 10.46 18.88 5.54
CA LEU A 42 11.16 17.66 5.13
C LEU A 42 11.96 17.89 3.83
N PRO A 43 13.33 17.86 3.91
CA PRO A 43 14.14 18.07 2.72
C PRO A 43 14.07 16.85 1.78
N PRO A 44 14.23 17.03 0.46
CA PRO A 44 14.51 18.27 -0.25
C PRO A 44 13.27 19.12 -0.57
N GLY A 45 12.08 18.68 -0.22
CA GLY A 45 10.82 19.38 -0.40
C GLY A 45 9.66 18.44 -0.77
N GLU A 46 8.43 18.92 -0.64
CA GLU A 46 7.21 18.13 -0.73
C GLU A 46 7.09 17.42 -2.09
N ARG A 47 7.32 18.14 -3.18
CA ARG A 47 7.21 17.60 -4.56
C ARG A 47 8.12 16.41 -4.81
N PHE A 48 9.31 16.41 -4.22
CA PHE A 48 10.23 15.27 -4.32
C PHE A 48 9.60 14.02 -3.70
N TRP A 49 9.07 14.14 -2.49
CA TRP A 49 8.48 13.00 -1.78
C TRP A 49 7.19 12.51 -2.45
N THR A 50 6.40 13.42 -3.00
CA THR A 50 5.23 13.10 -3.81
C THR A 50 5.60 12.22 -4.99
N TYR A 51 6.58 12.63 -5.79
CA TYR A 51 6.98 11.83 -6.95
C TYR A 51 7.76 10.56 -6.57
N ALA A 52 8.59 10.61 -5.53
CA ALA A 52 9.30 9.43 -5.03
C ALA A 52 8.30 8.35 -4.57
N SER A 53 7.26 8.73 -3.83
CA SER A 53 6.18 7.81 -3.43
C SER A 53 5.46 7.24 -4.65
N GLY A 54 5.08 8.07 -5.61
CA GLY A 54 4.45 7.63 -6.85
C GLY A 54 5.27 6.62 -7.63
N VAL A 55 6.59 6.85 -7.78
CA VAL A 55 7.50 5.89 -8.43
C VAL A 55 7.55 4.57 -7.68
N VAL A 56 7.70 4.61 -6.36
CA VAL A 56 7.73 3.40 -5.52
C VAL A 56 6.42 2.62 -5.62
N GLU A 57 5.28 3.30 -5.59
CA GLU A 57 3.96 2.69 -5.72
C GLU A 57 3.78 2.02 -7.09
N LEU A 58 4.18 2.68 -8.17
CA LEU A 58 4.14 2.12 -9.52
C LEU A 58 5.09 0.93 -9.70
N ALA A 59 6.19 0.86 -8.96
CA ALA A 59 7.07 -0.31 -8.94
C ALA A 59 6.47 -1.48 -8.14
N ILE A 60 5.79 -1.20 -7.02
CA ILE A 60 5.19 -2.22 -6.14
C ILE A 60 3.95 -2.85 -6.79
N ALA A 61 3.12 -2.06 -7.46
CA ALA A 61 1.87 -2.52 -8.04
C ALA A 61 2.02 -3.79 -8.92
N PRO A 62 2.90 -3.84 -9.93
CA PRO A 62 3.10 -5.04 -10.75
C PRO A 62 3.65 -6.22 -9.94
N MET A 63 4.42 -5.97 -8.88
CA MET A 63 4.94 -7.05 -8.03
C MET A 63 3.83 -7.76 -7.25
N LEU A 64 2.76 -7.05 -6.87
CA LEU A 64 1.58 -7.65 -6.24
C LEU A 64 0.70 -8.39 -7.26
N LEU A 65 0.61 -7.89 -8.49
CA LEU A 65 -0.18 -8.51 -9.56
C LEU A 65 0.43 -9.83 -10.04
N VAL A 66 1.77 -9.89 -10.15
CA VAL A 66 2.49 -11.07 -10.64
C VAL A 66 2.73 -12.09 -9.51
N PRO A 67 2.17 -13.32 -9.58
CA PRO A 67 2.19 -14.30 -8.48
C PRO A 67 3.58 -14.59 -7.91
N ARG A 68 4.58 -14.71 -8.77
CA ARG A 68 5.98 -15.03 -8.37
C ARG A 68 6.64 -13.92 -7.53
N TRP A 69 6.18 -12.67 -7.66
CA TRP A 69 6.76 -11.51 -6.98
C TRP A 69 5.94 -11.04 -5.79
N ARG A 70 4.76 -11.61 -5.54
CA ARG A 70 3.84 -11.18 -4.48
C ARG A 70 4.45 -11.13 -3.08
N ARG A 71 5.37 -12.04 -2.77
CA ARG A 71 6.06 -12.01 -1.47
C ARG A 71 6.87 -10.71 -1.32
N ILE A 72 7.69 -10.41 -2.32
CA ILE A 72 8.54 -9.21 -2.32
C ILE A 72 7.67 -7.96 -2.43
N GLY A 73 6.66 -7.97 -3.32
CA GLY A 73 5.68 -6.89 -3.45
C GLY A 73 4.93 -6.61 -2.14
N GLY A 74 4.53 -7.66 -1.41
CA GLY A 74 3.89 -7.53 -0.10
C GLY A 74 4.82 -6.91 0.96
N LEU A 75 6.10 -7.30 0.99
CA LEU A 75 7.09 -6.72 1.90
C LEU A 75 7.40 -5.27 1.53
N ALA A 76 7.50 -4.95 0.24
CA ALA A 76 7.73 -3.59 -0.23
C ALA A 76 6.53 -2.68 0.07
N ALA A 77 5.29 -3.17 -0.13
CA ALA A 77 4.08 -2.46 0.25
C ALA A 77 3.99 -2.24 1.77
N LEU A 78 4.37 -3.24 2.56
CA LEU A 78 4.45 -3.11 4.02
C LEU A 78 5.41 -1.99 4.42
N ALA A 79 6.63 -1.98 3.86
CA ALA A 79 7.62 -0.94 4.12
C ALA A 79 7.14 0.45 3.67
N LEU A 80 6.49 0.54 2.50
CA LEU A 80 5.88 1.77 2.02
C LEU A 80 4.83 2.30 3.02
N PHE A 81 3.86 1.47 3.41
CA PHE A 81 2.78 1.91 4.31
C PHE A 81 3.30 2.31 5.70
N VAL A 82 4.30 1.61 6.22
CA VAL A 82 4.95 2.02 7.48
C VAL A 82 5.71 3.33 7.29
N GLY A 83 6.42 3.50 6.16
CA GLY A 83 7.21 4.69 5.86
C GLY A 83 6.38 5.96 5.66
N VAL A 84 5.17 5.85 5.07
CA VAL A 84 4.28 7.02 4.87
C VAL A 84 3.41 7.34 6.09
N TYR A 85 3.37 6.48 7.09
CA TYR A 85 2.54 6.67 8.28
C TYR A 85 2.85 7.98 9.04
N PRO A 86 4.12 8.40 9.24
CA PRO A 86 4.42 9.69 9.83
C PRO A 86 3.83 10.88 9.08
N ALA A 87 3.80 10.84 7.74
CA ALA A 87 3.16 11.89 6.93
C ALA A 87 1.63 11.91 7.13
N ASN A 88 0.99 10.76 7.27
CA ASN A 88 -0.44 10.68 7.61
C ASN A 88 -0.74 11.23 9.01
N LEU A 89 0.14 11.02 9.99
CA LEU A 89 0.02 11.64 11.33
C LEU A 89 0.19 13.15 11.25
N TYR A 90 1.17 13.63 10.49
CA TYR A 90 1.36 15.05 10.25
C TYR A 90 0.12 15.67 9.60
N MET A 91 -0.42 15.06 8.53
CA MET A 91 -1.65 15.50 7.87
C MET A 91 -2.82 15.61 8.85
N ALA A 92 -3.04 14.59 9.70
CA ALA A 92 -4.10 14.61 10.68
C ALA A 92 -3.96 15.74 11.71
N TRP A 93 -2.71 16.08 12.08
CA TRP A 93 -2.43 17.21 12.96
C TRP A 93 -2.58 18.56 12.25
N ASP A 94 -2.06 18.71 11.03
CA ASP A 94 -2.07 19.95 10.25
C ASP A 94 -3.50 20.32 9.79
N TRP A 95 -4.32 19.31 9.45
CA TRP A 95 -5.67 19.51 8.95
C TRP A 95 -6.76 19.59 10.04
N ARG A 96 -6.37 19.58 11.32
CA ARG A 96 -7.32 19.59 12.45
C ARG A 96 -8.27 20.81 12.49
N ASP A 97 -7.86 21.92 11.87
CA ASP A 97 -8.64 23.17 11.83
C ASP A 97 -9.24 23.44 10.44
N ARG A 98 -9.16 22.46 9.52
CA ARG A 98 -9.75 22.56 8.18
C ARG A 98 -11.23 22.15 8.17
N THR A 99 -11.83 22.10 7.00
CA THR A 99 -13.22 21.67 6.83
C THR A 99 -13.46 20.26 7.36
N VAL A 100 -14.71 19.95 7.76
CA VAL A 100 -15.09 18.61 8.25
C VAL A 100 -14.75 17.52 7.22
N ALA A 101 -14.95 17.80 5.93
CA ALA A 101 -14.62 16.85 4.87
C ALA A 101 -13.11 16.53 4.82
N GLU A 102 -12.25 17.54 4.93
CA GLU A 102 -10.80 17.35 4.98
C GLU A 102 -10.36 16.61 6.23
N GLN A 103 -10.95 16.94 7.39
CA GLN A 103 -10.68 16.22 8.64
C GLN A 103 -11.09 14.74 8.55
N LEU A 104 -12.24 14.41 7.95
CA LEU A 104 -12.66 13.03 7.73
C LEU A 104 -11.68 12.26 6.86
N VAL A 105 -11.13 12.90 5.82
CA VAL A 105 -10.07 12.30 4.99
C VAL A 105 -8.81 12.07 5.82
N ALA A 106 -8.33 13.07 6.55
CA ALA A 106 -7.09 13.00 7.31
C ALA A 106 -7.17 11.94 8.43
N TYR A 107 -8.22 11.97 9.25
CA TYR A 107 -8.40 11.01 10.34
C TYR A 107 -8.79 9.61 9.85
N GLY A 108 -9.58 9.52 8.77
CA GLY A 108 -9.96 8.24 8.18
C GLY A 108 -8.77 7.46 7.64
N ARG A 109 -7.74 8.14 7.13
CA ARG A 109 -6.51 7.49 6.64
C ARG A 109 -5.77 6.71 7.73
N LEU A 110 -5.82 7.15 8.99
CA LEU A 110 -5.08 6.52 10.08
C LEU A 110 -5.50 5.06 10.32
N PRO A 111 -6.78 4.71 10.54
CA PRO A 111 -7.18 3.32 10.70
C PRO A 111 -7.01 2.51 9.42
N PHE A 112 -7.26 3.09 8.24
CA PHE A 112 -7.03 2.39 6.97
C PHE A 112 -5.56 2.02 6.77
N GLN A 113 -4.64 2.82 7.28
CA GLN A 113 -3.21 2.51 7.23
C GLN A 113 -2.87 1.19 7.93
N PHE A 114 -3.47 0.92 9.08
CA PHE A 114 -3.27 -0.37 9.77
C PHE A 114 -3.85 -1.54 8.97
N VAL A 115 -4.99 -1.34 8.30
CA VAL A 115 -5.57 -2.36 7.41
C VAL A 115 -4.64 -2.67 6.25
N PHE A 116 -4.06 -1.65 5.61
CA PHE A 116 -3.12 -1.84 4.51
C PHE A 116 -1.81 -2.49 4.95
N ILE A 117 -1.26 -2.10 6.11
CA ILE A 117 -0.09 -2.73 6.73
C ILE A 117 -0.37 -4.21 6.97
N TRP A 118 -1.50 -4.53 7.58
CA TRP A 118 -1.91 -5.91 7.84
C TRP A 118 -2.11 -6.72 6.56
N LEU A 119 -2.80 -6.16 5.55
CA LEU A 119 -2.99 -6.82 4.25
C LEU A 119 -1.66 -7.12 3.55
N ALA A 120 -0.76 -6.14 3.48
CA ALA A 120 0.55 -6.30 2.87
C ALA A 120 1.37 -7.39 3.57
N TRP A 121 1.36 -7.40 4.90
CA TRP A 121 2.00 -8.44 5.69
C TRP A 121 1.40 -9.83 5.42
N ARG A 122 0.07 -9.95 5.42
CA ARG A 122 -0.62 -11.23 5.17
C ARG A 122 -0.36 -11.73 3.75
N ILE A 123 -0.39 -10.88 2.75
CA ILE A 123 -0.06 -11.22 1.36
C ILE A 123 1.37 -11.78 1.28
N SER A 124 2.35 -11.11 1.89
CA SER A 124 3.74 -11.55 1.87
C SER A 124 3.93 -12.94 2.50
N ARG A 125 3.20 -13.23 3.58
CA ARG A 125 3.26 -14.51 4.30
C ARG A 125 2.62 -15.66 3.50
N HIS A 126 1.47 -15.41 2.87
CA HIS A 126 0.74 -16.45 2.14
C HIS A 126 1.33 -16.72 0.74
N ALA A 127 1.99 -15.73 0.13
CA ALA A 127 2.72 -15.92 -1.11
C ALA A 127 3.99 -16.77 -0.94
N ALA A 128 4.48 -16.94 0.31
CA ALA A 128 5.66 -17.74 0.62
C ALA A 128 5.37 -19.23 0.87
N ALA A 129 4.09 -19.65 0.90
CA ALA A 129 3.73 -21.03 1.14
C ALA A 129 4.19 -21.92 -0.05
N PRO A 130 5.02 -22.94 0.15
CA PRO A 130 5.43 -23.83 -0.92
C PRO A 130 4.23 -24.61 -1.47
N VAL A 131 4.16 -24.71 -2.79
CA VAL A 131 3.24 -25.65 -3.44
C VAL A 131 3.66 -27.05 -2.97
N ARG A 132 2.84 -27.67 -2.13
CA ARG A 132 3.02 -29.09 -1.78
C ARG A 132 2.91 -29.88 -3.08
N ARG A 133 4.05 -30.29 -3.62
CA ARG A 133 4.07 -31.36 -4.63
C ARG A 133 3.58 -32.62 -3.92
N SER A 134 2.44 -33.15 -4.34
CA SER A 134 2.04 -34.49 -3.93
C SER A 134 3.15 -35.45 -4.32
N PRO A 135 3.59 -36.37 -3.42
CA PRO A 135 4.49 -37.42 -3.82
C PRO A 135 3.76 -38.21 -4.93
N SER A 136 4.36 -38.29 -6.11
CA SER A 136 3.96 -39.23 -7.13
C SER A 136 4.03 -40.60 -6.50
N ALA A 137 2.89 -41.27 -6.33
CA ALA A 137 2.85 -42.69 -5.94
C ALA A 137 3.62 -43.51 -6.96
N PRO A 138 4.36 -44.55 -6.54
CA PRO A 138 5.10 -45.47 -7.40
C PRO A 138 4.19 -46.28 -8.31
#